data_8559d96e10699c76cdc57f8293d05f2d
#
_entry.id   8559d96e10699c76cdc57f8293d05f2d
#
_cell.length_a   1.000
_cell.length_b   1.000
_cell.length_c   1.000
_cell.angle_alpha   90.00
_cell.angle_beta   90.00
_cell.angle_gamma   90.00
#
_symmetry.space_group_name_H-M   'P 1'
#
loop_
_entity.id
_entity.type
_entity.pdbx_description
1 polymer ?
#
loop_
_entity_poly.entity_id
_entity_poly.type
_entity_poly.pdbx_seq_one_letter_code
_entity_poly.pdbx_strand_id
1 'polypeptide(L)'
;MFFIWDFHYIPSNGARPTISNFSVINHILLSDRQQRVVVNGVYSAQGLVTSGVPQGSVLGPILFNIFISDIAEGINGKVCLFADDTKICNRVDVPGGISQMTNDLGKLKKWSELWQLSFNVDKCKIMHLGRKNPRAEYRIFDTSEGWDLGVIISEDLRVSSQCNRAAGNAGRMLGCVVKGISSRKREVLMPLYRALVRPHLEYCVQYWRPYLQKDIDILERVQRRATKMVYGLKEKRYQERLNDLNMYSLEKRRDRGDKIETFKYVKGIHKVEEGSIFKRKQNSKTRGHSLRLEGQRFKSNIRKHYFTERVVDTWNSLPVEVVEAKAVIEFKQAWDRHKTILN
;
A
#
# COMPACT_ATOMS: atom_id res chain seq x y z
N MET A 1 0.00 15.47 7.49
CA MET A 1 -0.11 14.56 6.34
C MET A 1 -1.46 14.80 5.72
N PHE A 2 -1.48 15.15 4.45
CA PHE A 2 -2.70 15.40 3.69
C PHE A 2 -2.94 14.24 2.74
N PHE A 3 -4.18 13.79 2.65
CA PHE A 3 -4.63 12.87 1.63
C PHE A 3 -5.59 13.63 0.72
N ILE A 4 -5.25 13.72 -0.55
CA ILE A 4 -6.14 14.25 -1.57
C ILE A 4 -6.56 13.04 -2.41
N TRP A 5 -7.83 12.71 -2.36
CA TRP A 5 -8.39 11.55 -3.04
C TRP A 5 -9.31 12.03 -4.13
N ASP A 6 -9.13 11.50 -5.32
CA ASP A 6 -10.02 11.62 -6.45
C ASP A 6 -10.16 13.03 -7.06
N PHE A 7 -9.95 13.11 -8.35
CA PHE A 7 -10.18 14.30 -9.13
C PHE A 7 -11.52 14.20 -9.87
N HIS A 8 -12.33 15.26 -9.76
CA HIS A 8 -13.48 15.45 -10.63
C HIS A 8 -13.10 16.43 -11.74
N TYR A 9 -13.25 15.99 -12.98
CA TYR A 9 -13.08 16.85 -14.13
C TYR A 9 -14.34 17.67 -14.37
N ILE A 10 -14.20 19.00 -14.44
CA ILE A 10 -15.24 19.93 -14.86
C ILE A 10 -14.88 20.44 -16.27
N PRO A 11 -15.72 20.19 -17.29
CA PRO A 11 -15.41 20.69 -18.62
C PRO A 11 -15.50 22.22 -18.65
N SER A 12 -14.48 22.91 -19.16
CA SER A 12 -14.51 24.32 -19.46
C SER A 12 -13.87 24.62 -20.81
N ASN A 13 -14.38 25.65 -21.48
CA ASN A 13 -14.02 26.07 -22.85
C ASN A 13 -12.70 26.86 -22.92
N GLY A 14 -11.69 26.58 -22.11
CA GLY A 14 -10.42 27.31 -22.10
C GLY A 14 -9.29 26.58 -22.81
N ALA A 15 -8.41 27.33 -23.46
CA ALA A 15 -7.24 26.82 -24.17
C ALA A 15 -6.24 26.16 -23.17
N ARG A 16 -5.77 24.94 -23.49
CA ARG A 16 -4.80 24.17 -22.69
C ARG A 16 -3.37 24.66 -22.92
N PRO A 17 -2.51 24.72 -21.90
CA PRO A 17 -1.07 24.92 -22.14
C PRO A 17 -0.50 23.74 -22.93
N THR A 18 0.26 24.02 -23.98
CA THR A 18 0.81 23.04 -24.92
C THR A 18 2.09 22.44 -24.40
N ILE A 19 2.13 21.12 -24.17
CA ILE A 19 3.35 20.32 -24.11
C ILE A 19 3.64 19.88 -25.54
N SER A 20 4.70 20.44 -26.14
CA SER A 20 4.93 20.52 -27.59
C SER A 20 5.09 19.22 -28.39
N ASN A 21 5.31 18.06 -27.80
CA ASN A 21 5.48 16.79 -28.53
C ASN A 21 4.37 15.74 -28.25
N PHE A 22 3.48 15.97 -27.30
CA PHE A 22 2.32 15.13 -27.01
C PHE A 22 1.04 15.62 -27.72
N SER A 23 1.08 16.82 -28.31
CA SER A 23 -0.07 17.48 -28.96
C SER A 23 -0.69 16.62 -30.06
N VAL A 24 0.11 15.99 -30.92
CA VAL A 24 -0.41 15.23 -32.07
C VAL A 24 -1.07 13.92 -31.63
N ILE A 25 -0.45 13.17 -30.72
CA ILE A 25 -1.01 11.90 -30.21
C ILE A 25 -2.29 12.17 -29.40
N ASN A 26 -2.28 13.21 -28.57
CA ASN A 26 -3.48 13.63 -27.82
C ASN A 26 -4.60 14.10 -28.75
N HIS A 27 -4.28 14.83 -29.82
CA HIS A 27 -5.29 15.30 -30.75
C HIS A 27 -5.96 14.13 -31.47
N ILE A 28 -5.20 13.17 -31.99
CA ILE A 28 -5.74 12.03 -32.73
C ILE A 28 -6.53 11.07 -31.84
N LEU A 29 -6.07 10.81 -30.61
CA LEU A 29 -6.69 9.82 -29.72
C LEU A 29 -7.82 10.39 -28.87
N LEU A 30 -7.86 11.69 -28.63
CA LEU A 30 -8.78 12.32 -27.69
C LEU A 30 -9.79 13.26 -28.34
N SER A 31 -9.63 13.61 -29.62
CA SER A 31 -10.59 14.45 -30.34
C SER A 31 -11.76 13.64 -30.93
N ASP A 32 -12.90 14.30 -31.09
CA ASP A 32 -14.11 13.81 -31.76
C ASP A 32 -14.64 12.46 -31.25
N ARG A 33 -14.34 12.12 -29.98
CA ARG A 33 -14.83 10.90 -29.37
C ARG A 33 -16.31 10.99 -29.06
N GLN A 34 -16.99 9.86 -29.28
CA GLN A 34 -18.39 9.70 -28.94
C GLN A 34 -18.58 8.51 -28.03
N GLN A 35 -19.58 8.57 -27.17
CA GLN A 35 -19.97 7.46 -26.30
C GLN A 35 -21.46 7.21 -26.36
N ARG A 36 -21.87 5.96 -26.09
CA ARG A 36 -23.27 5.59 -25.90
C ARG A 36 -23.36 4.50 -24.84
N VAL A 37 -24.48 4.47 -24.15
CA VAL A 37 -24.78 3.44 -23.15
C VAL A 37 -25.53 2.30 -23.81
N VAL A 38 -25.22 1.07 -23.44
CA VAL A 38 -25.90 -0.15 -23.92
C VAL A 38 -26.47 -0.89 -22.71
N VAL A 39 -27.78 -1.07 -22.67
CA VAL A 39 -28.47 -1.85 -21.61
C VAL A 39 -29.36 -2.89 -22.30
N ASN A 40 -29.13 -4.15 -22.03
CA ASN A 40 -29.88 -5.28 -22.61
C ASN A 40 -29.98 -5.22 -24.16
N GLY A 41 -28.92 -4.80 -24.83
CA GLY A 41 -28.88 -4.69 -26.30
C GLY A 41 -29.51 -3.43 -26.87
N VAL A 42 -30.10 -2.56 -26.06
CA VAL A 42 -30.68 -1.26 -26.48
C VAL A 42 -29.63 -0.18 -26.29
N TYR A 43 -29.47 0.64 -27.32
CA TYR A 43 -28.46 1.72 -27.36
C TYR A 43 -29.11 3.07 -27.02
N SER A 44 -28.42 3.90 -26.24
CA SER A 44 -28.73 5.28 -26.08
C SER A 44 -28.35 6.11 -27.34
N ALA A 45 -28.77 7.35 -27.41
CA ALA A 45 -28.22 8.34 -28.37
C ALA A 45 -26.70 8.48 -28.11
N GLN A 46 -25.96 8.82 -29.18
CA GLN A 46 -24.52 9.13 -29.07
C GLN A 46 -24.35 10.51 -28.43
N GLY A 47 -23.43 10.58 -27.44
CA GLY A 47 -23.01 11.81 -26.79
C GLY A 47 -21.52 12.06 -27.05
N LEU A 48 -21.15 13.33 -27.26
CA LEU A 48 -19.77 13.75 -27.41
C LEU A 48 -19.01 13.57 -26.09
N VAL A 49 -17.78 13.05 -26.16
CA VAL A 49 -16.85 13.00 -25.04
C VAL A 49 -15.89 14.17 -25.16
N THR A 50 -16.14 15.20 -24.38
CA THR A 50 -15.39 16.46 -24.44
C THR A 50 -14.11 16.46 -23.61
N SER A 51 -13.88 15.42 -22.79
CA SER A 51 -12.77 15.42 -21.84
C SER A 51 -12.38 14.03 -21.36
N GLY A 52 -11.25 13.96 -20.63
CA GLY A 52 -10.75 12.75 -20.01
C GLY A 52 -10.10 11.76 -20.99
N VAL A 53 -9.58 10.67 -20.46
CA VAL A 53 -8.95 9.58 -21.21
C VAL A 53 -9.89 8.37 -21.32
N PRO A 54 -9.79 7.54 -22.37
CA PRO A 54 -10.65 6.35 -22.50
C PRO A 54 -10.40 5.37 -21.35
N GLN A 55 -11.42 5.16 -20.49
CA GLN A 55 -11.34 4.13 -19.44
C GLN A 55 -11.25 2.74 -20.04
N GLY A 56 -10.38 1.89 -19.47
CA GLY A 56 -10.13 0.53 -19.96
C GLY A 56 -9.14 0.44 -21.12
N SER A 57 -8.64 1.56 -21.64
CA SER A 57 -7.56 1.58 -22.63
C SER A 57 -6.18 1.36 -21.96
N VAL A 58 -5.24 0.80 -22.71
CA VAL A 58 -3.83 0.66 -22.24
C VAL A 58 -3.15 2.04 -22.11
N LEU A 59 -3.51 3.00 -22.94
CA LEU A 59 -2.91 4.33 -22.95
C LEU A 59 -3.50 5.28 -21.91
N GLY A 60 -4.74 5.09 -21.48
CA GLY A 60 -5.40 5.97 -20.52
C GLY A 60 -4.59 6.24 -19.25
N PRO A 61 -4.13 5.22 -18.51
CA PRO A 61 -3.30 5.41 -17.32
C PRO A 61 -1.98 6.12 -17.60
N ILE A 62 -1.35 5.86 -18.76
CA ILE A 62 -0.08 6.50 -19.15
C ILE A 62 -0.31 7.99 -19.41
N LEU A 63 -1.33 8.34 -20.18
CA LEU A 63 -1.69 9.73 -20.49
C LEU A 63 -2.06 10.51 -19.23
N PHE A 64 -2.80 9.88 -18.31
CA PHE A 64 -3.14 10.49 -17.03
C PHE A 64 -1.89 10.75 -16.17
N ASN A 65 -0.98 9.77 -16.07
CA ASN A 65 0.26 9.95 -15.31
C ASN A 65 1.14 11.07 -15.90
N ILE A 66 1.18 11.22 -17.21
CA ILE A 66 1.89 12.33 -17.86
C ILE A 66 1.21 13.66 -17.53
N PHE A 67 -0.12 13.70 -17.61
CA PHE A 67 -0.92 14.89 -17.32
C PHE A 67 -0.71 15.40 -15.89
N ILE A 68 -0.62 14.49 -14.89
CA ILE A 68 -0.49 14.84 -13.48
C ILE A 68 0.96 15.01 -13.03
N SER A 69 1.95 14.73 -13.89
CA SER A 69 3.37 14.61 -13.50
C SER A 69 3.96 15.87 -12.88
N ASP A 70 3.46 17.05 -13.23
CA ASP A 70 3.93 18.37 -12.77
C ASP A 70 3.22 18.88 -11.49
N ILE A 71 2.21 18.17 -10.98
CA ILE A 71 1.44 18.58 -9.77
C ILE A 71 2.33 18.82 -8.55
N ALA A 72 3.46 18.13 -8.47
CA ALA A 72 4.43 18.27 -7.38
C ALA A 72 5.41 19.44 -7.56
N GLU A 73 5.36 20.14 -8.70
CA GLU A 73 6.33 21.19 -9.01
C GLU A 73 6.18 22.38 -8.06
N GLY A 74 7.33 22.80 -7.52
CA GLY A 74 7.40 23.91 -6.57
C GLY A 74 6.81 23.61 -5.17
N ILE A 75 6.36 22.41 -4.86
CA ILE A 75 5.91 22.01 -3.53
C ILE A 75 7.13 21.65 -2.67
N ASN A 76 7.22 22.24 -1.47
CA ASN A 76 8.34 22.01 -0.56
C ASN A 76 8.13 20.78 0.34
N GLY A 77 6.88 20.40 0.61
CA GLY A 77 6.53 19.19 1.34
C GLY A 77 6.85 17.93 0.54
N LYS A 78 6.94 16.79 1.20
CA LYS A 78 7.08 15.51 0.50
C LYS A 78 5.76 15.15 -0.18
N VAL A 79 5.78 15.05 -1.50
CA VAL A 79 4.64 14.60 -2.31
C VAL A 79 4.78 13.13 -2.65
N CYS A 80 3.70 12.39 -2.55
CA CYS A 80 3.58 11.01 -3.03
C CYS A 80 2.35 10.94 -3.94
N LEU A 81 2.53 10.44 -5.15
CA LEU A 81 1.49 10.28 -6.16
C LEU A 81 1.23 8.80 -6.41
N PHE A 82 -0.03 8.45 -6.56
CA PHE A 82 -0.45 7.13 -7.01
C PHE A 82 -1.72 7.28 -7.84
N ALA A 83 -1.59 7.25 -9.16
CA ALA A 83 -2.64 7.63 -10.09
C ALA A 83 -3.22 9.02 -9.73
N ASP A 84 -4.51 9.11 -9.43
CA ASP A 84 -5.21 10.31 -8.97
C ASP A 84 -5.02 10.62 -7.47
N ASP A 85 -4.55 9.65 -6.68
CA ASP A 85 -4.30 9.87 -5.25
C ASP A 85 -3.03 10.70 -5.02
N THR A 86 -3.18 11.92 -4.51
CA THR A 86 -2.09 12.82 -4.16
C THR A 86 -1.97 12.96 -2.65
N LYS A 87 -0.77 12.78 -2.12
CA LYS A 87 -0.47 12.87 -0.70
C LYS A 87 0.67 13.87 -0.46
N ILE A 88 0.45 14.83 0.42
CA ILE A 88 1.48 15.78 0.86
C ILE A 88 1.78 15.57 2.34
N CYS A 89 3.06 15.51 2.65
CA CYS A 89 3.54 15.39 4.02
C CYS A 89 4.49 16.53 4.33
N ASN A 90 4.28 17.22 5.45
CA ASN A 90 5.19 18.24 5.93
C ASN A 90 5.37 18.16 7.44
N ARG A 91 6.49 18.66 7.95
CA ARG A 91 6.71 18.86 9.38
C ARG A 91 6.12 20.19 9.80
N VAL A 92 5.17 20.14 10.73
CA VAL A 92 4.49 21.33 11.27
C VAL A 92 4.90 21.66 12.71
N ASP A 93 5.79 20.84 13.28
CA ASP A 93 6.38 21.02 14.61
C ASP A 93 7.66 21.88 14.60
N VAL A 94 7.99 22.47 13.47
CA VAL A 94 9.15 23.36 13.25
C VAL A 94 8.69 24.78 12.90
N PRO A 95 9.49 25.83 13.19
CA PRO A 95 9.16 27.19 12.79
C PRO A 95 8.87 27.27 11.28
N GLY A 96 7.79 27.95 10.91
CA GLY A 96 7.38 28.11 9.51
C GLY A 96 6.70 26.88 8.88
N GLY A 97 6.66 25.72 9.55
CA GLY A 97 6.12 24.49 8.98
C GLY A 97 4.63 24.57 8.60
N ILE A 98 3.83 25.28 9.42
CA ILE A 98 2.40 25.54 9.13
C ILE A 98 2.26 26.42 7.90
N SER A 99 3.01 27.53 7.84
CA SER A 99 2.99 28.47 6.70
C SER A 99 3.44 27.79 5.41
N GLN A 100 4.45 26.93 5.48
CA GLN A 100 4.91 26.13 4.35
C GLN A 100 3.83 25.19 3.83
N MET A 101 3.13 24.48 4.73
CA MET A 101 2.01 23.60 4.35
C MET A 101 0.88 24.39 3.70
N THR A 102 0.50 25.53 4.27
CA THR A 102 -0.54 26.41 3.69
C THR A 102 -0.15 26.90 2.30
N ASN A 103 1.12 27.27 2.10
CA ASN A 103 1.62 27.70 0.80
C ASN A 103 1.61 26.53 -0.22
N ASP A 104 2.02 25.33 0.17
CA ASP A 104 2.00 24.15 -0.68
C ASP A 104 0.56 23.79 -1.11
N LEU A 105 -0.40 23.88 -0.21
CA LEU A 105 -1.84 23.73 -0.54
C LEU A 105 -2.33 24.81 -1.51
N GLY A 106 -1.87 26.05 -1.34
CA GLY A 106 -2.18 27.15 -2.27
C GLY A 106 -1.64 26.89 -3.67
N LYS A 107 -0.46 26.28 -3.80
CA LYS A 107 0.10 25.87 -5.10
C LYS A 107 -0.71 24.77 -5.77
N LEU A 108 -1.13 23.77 -5.01
CA LEU A 108 -2.01 22.71 -5.52
C LEU A 108 -3.35 23.29 -6.03
N LYS A 109 -3.92 24.21 -5.26
CA LYS A 109 -5.15 24.87 -5.70
C LYS A 109 -4.97 25.61 -7.03
N LYS A 110 -3.87 26.38 -7.17
CA LYS A 110 -3.54 27.07 -8.43
C LYS A 110 -3.31 26.08 -9.58
N TRP A 111 -2.63 24.97 -9.32
CA TRP A 111 -2.44 23.91 -10.32
C TRP A 111 -3.78 23.32 -10.75
N SER A 112 -4.66 23.01 -9.81
CA SER A 112 -6.02 22.50 -10.07
C SER A 112 -6.86 23.47 -10.92
N GLU A 113 -6.79 24.77 -10.62
CA GLU A 113 -7.47 25.82 -11.37
C GLU A 113 -6.91 25.96 -12.81
N LEU A 114 -5.56 25.92 -12.94
CA LEU A 114 -4.88 26.03 -14.24
C LEU A 114 -5.21 24.86 -15.16
N TRP A 115 -5.14 23.64 -14.62
CA TRP A 115 -5.38 22.41 -15.37
C TRP A 115 -6.86 22.00 -15.42
N GLN A 116 -7.74 22.75 -14.77
CA GLN A 116 -9.19 22.50 -14.71
C GLN A 116 -9.55 21.10 -14.19
N LEU A 117 -8.74 20.60 -13.26
CA LEU A 117 -8.92 19.32 -12.60
C LEU A 117 -9.23 19.57 -11.13
N SER A 118 -10.52 19.55 -10.76
CA SER A 118 -10.96 19.88 -9.41
C SER A 118 -10.69 18.76 -8.44
N PHE A 119 -10.23 19.10 -7.23
CA PHE A 119 -10.15 18.17 -6.13
C PHE A 119 -11.53 17.79 -5.61
N ASN A 120 -11.72 16.51 -5.32
CA ASN A 120 -12.92 16.06 -4.63
C ASN A 120 -12.81 16.39 -3.13
N VAL A 121 -13.44 17.50 -2.76
CA VAL A 121 -13.38 18.07 -1.41
C VAL A 121 -13.88 17.09 -0.33
N ASP A 122 -14.93 16.32 -0.63
CA ASP A 122 -15.50 15.35 0.30
C ASP A 122 -14.56 14.16 0.60
N LYS A 123 -13.64 13.91 -0.31
CA LYS A 123 -12.62 12.85 -0.17
C LYS A 123 -11.28 13.39 0.36
N CYS A 124 -11.04 14.70 0.30
CA CYS A 124 -9.84 15.30 0.85
C CYS A 124 -9.82 15.20 2.37
N LYS A 125 -8.71 14.74 2.92
CA LYS A 125 -8.58 14.53 4.37
C LYS A 125 -7.26 15.06 4.89
N ILE A 126 -7.31 15.65 6.08
CA ILE A 126 -6.14 16.10 6.83
C ILE A 126 -5.90 15.11 7.96
N MET A 127 -4.67 14.73 8.16
CA MET A 127 -4.28 13.88 9.27
C MET A 127 -3.17 14.55 10.07
N HIS A 128 -3.45 14.82 11.34
CA HIS A 128 -2.48 15.31 12.30
C HIS A 128 -1.76 14.13 12.94
N LEU A 129 -0.47 13.96 12.64
CA LEU A 129 0.34 12.91 13.21
C LEU A 129 1.27 13.43 14.29
N GLY A 130 1.35 12.68 15.39
CA GLY A 130 2.31 12.92 16.46
C GLY A 130 1.81 13.85 17.57
N ARG A 131 2.33 13.61 18.79
CA ARG A 131 1.90 14.32 20.02
C ARG A 131 2.27 15.81 20.06
N LYS A 132 3.27 16.24 19.28
CA LYS A 132 3.72 17.64 19.19
C LYS A 132 3.13 18.38 18.00
N ASN A 133 2.16 17.80 17.31
CA ASN A 133 1.48 18.48 16.24
C ASN A 133 0.60 19.59 16.80
N PRO A 134 0.75 20.86 16.35
CA PRO A 134 -0.02 21.99 16.84
C PRO A 134 -1.49 21.96 16.43
N ARG A 135 -1.90 20.99 15.59
CA ARG A 135 -3.29 20.81 15.09
C ARG A 135 -3.85 22.08 14.45
N ALA A 136 -3.02 22.75 13.64
CA ALA A 136 -3.45 23.92 12.91
C ALA A 136 -4.62 23.57 11.98
N GLU A 137 -5.61 24.44 11.93
CA GLU A 137 -6.72 24.32 11.01
C GLU A 137 -6.26 24.66 9.59
N TYR A 138 -6.56 23.77 8.67
CA TYR A 138 -6.40 24.01 7.24
C TYR A 138 -7.80 23.96 6.63
N ARG A 139 -8.09 24.77 5.65
CA ARG A 139 -9.41 24.84 5.01
C ARG A 139 -9.73 23.64 4.10
N ILE A 140 -9.21 22.49 4.42
CA ILE A 140 -9.48 21.19 3.83
C ILE A 140 -9.68 20.24 5.02
N PHE A 141 -10.76 19.54 5.10
CA PHE A 141 -11.35 18.73 6.19
C PHE A 141 -10.42 17.96 7.14
N ASP A 142 -10.69 18.07 8.46
CA ASP A 142 -10.00 17.35 9.53
C ASP A 142 -10.59 15.96 9.78
N THR A 143 -9.71 14.94 9.93
CA THR A 143 -10.10 13.60 10.36
C THR A 143 -9.07 12.98 11.29
N SER A 144 -9.53 12.20 12.30
CA SER A 144 -8.67 11.45 13.23
C SER A 144 -8.12 10.14 12.63
N GLU A 145 -8.79 9.60 11.62
CA GLU A 145 -8.37 8.43 10.87
C GLU A 145 -8.44 8.70 9.37
N GLY A 146 -7.39 8.35 8.65
CA GLY A 146 -7.33 8.46 7.20
C GLY A 146 -7.13 7.09 6.55
N TRP A 147 -7.58 7.00 5.31
CA TRP A 147 -7.33 5.86 4.46
C TRP A 147 -6.19 6.19 3.51
N ASP A 148 -5.26 5.27 3.36
CA ASP A 148 -4.17 5.39 2.41
C ASP A 148 -4.08 4.11 1.60
N LEU A 149 -4.45 4.17 0.32
CA LEU A 149 -4.44 3.02 -0.59
C LEU A 149 -5.10 1.76 0.03
N GLY A 150 -6.25 1.94 0.67
CA GLY A 150 -7.00 0.85 1.30
C GLY A 150 -6.52 0.43 2.70
N VAL A 151 -5.53 1.11 3.28
CA VAL A 151 -5.02 0.88 4.65
C VAL A 151 -5.48 2.01 5.57
N ILE A 152 -5.97 1.66 6.76
CA ILE A 152 -6.29 2.65 7.79
C ILE A 152 -5.01 3.11 8.47
N ILE A 153 -4.79 4.43 8.46
CA ILE A 153 -3.75 5.09 9.23
C ILE A 153 -4.43 5.84 10.36
N SER A 154 -4.09 5.54 11.60
CA SER A 154 -4.55 6.30 12.77
C SER A 154 -3.55 7.39 13.17
N GLU A 155 -4.05 8.44 13.81
CA GLU A 155 -3.27 9.59 14.29
C GLU A 155 -2.09 9.17 15.18
N ASP A 156 -2.31 8.17 16.03
CA ASP A 156 -1.30 7.60 16.92
C ASP A 156 -0.36 6.60 16.24
N LEU A 157 -0.54 6.36 14.93
CA LEU A 157 0.21 5.39 14.10
C LEU A 157 0.15 3.94 14.64
N ARG A 158 -0.85 3.61 15.46
CA ARG A 158 -1.11 2.24 15.88
C ARG A 158 -1.84 1.48 14.78
N VAL A 159 -1.57 0.19 14.69
CA VAL A 159 -2.09 -0.66 13.61
C VAL A 159 -3.36 -1.41 13.99
N SER A 160 -3.90 -1.22 15.21
CA SER A 160 -5.03 -2.01 15.72
C SER A 160 -6.30 -1.80 14.90
N SER A 161 -6.62 -0.56 14.49
CA SER A 161 -7.78 -0.28 13.62
C SER A 161 -7.69 -1.05 12.30
N GLN A 162 -6.52 -1.03 11.67
CA GLN A 162 -6.27 -1.78 10.43
C GLN A 162 -6.37 -3.30 10.65
N CYS A 163 -5.84 -3.82 11.76
CA CYS A 163 -5.93 -5.25 12.08
C CYS A 163 -7.38 -5.71 12.25
N ASN A 164 -8.19 -4.94 12.97
CA ASN A 164 -9.62 -5.21 13.15
C ASN A 164 -10.37 -5.22 11.81
N ARG A 165 -10.10 -4.22 10.96
CA ARG A 165 -10.72 -4.14 9.64
C ARG A 165 -10.31 -5.29 8.73
N ALA A 166 -9.02 -5.60 8.65
CA ALA A 166 -8.49 -6.71 7.86
C ALA A 166 -9.13 -8.04 8.29
N ALA A 167 -9.20 -8.30 9.61
CA ALA A 167 -9.85 -9.48 10.17
C ALA A 167 -11.36 -9.51 9.87
N GLY A 168 -12.04 -8.36 9.98
CA GLY A 168 -13.47 -8.24 9.67
C GLY A 168 -13.76 -8.55 8.19
N ASN A 169 -13.00 -7.96 7.27
CA ASN A 169 -13.12 -8.22 5.83
C ASN A 169 -12.86 -9.70 5.50
N ALA A 170 -11.76 -10.24 6.00
CA ALA A 170 -11.40 -11.63 5.82
C ALA A 170 -12.46 -12.58 6.43
N GLY A 171 -13.02 -12.23 7.60
CA GLY A 171 -14.08 -12.98 8.26
C GLY A 171 -15.40 -13.01 7.47
N ARG A 172 -15.79 -11.87 6.88
CA ARG A 172 -16.96 -11.77 5.98
C ARG A 172 -16.74 -12.60 4.72
N MET A 173 -15.56 -12.45 4.08
CA MET A 173 -15.22 -13.23 2.89
C MET A 173 -15.20 -14.73 3.17
N LEU A 174 -14.64 -15.17 4.31
CA LEU A 174 -14.70 -16.58 4.73
C LEU A 174 -16.15 -17.05 4.89
N GLY A 175 -17.01 -16.22 5.45
CA GLY A 175 -18.44 -16.50 5.56
C GLY A 175 -19.11 -16.69 4.20
N CYS A 176 -18.81 -15.83 3.23
CA CYS A 176 -19.31 -15.94 1.84
C CYS A 176 -18.81 -17.24 1.17
N VAL A 177 -17.52 -17.52 1.28
CA VAL A 177 -16.91 -18.76 0.72
C VAL A 177 -17.62 -19.99 1.30
N VAL A 178 -17.79 -20.07 2.63
CA VAL A 178 -18.39 -21.23 3.30
C VAL A 178 -19.86 -21.40 2.94
N LYS A 179 -20.61 -20.32 2.70
CA LYS A 179 -22.01 -20.37 2.25
C LYS A 179 -22.13 -20.79 0.79
N GLY A 180 -21.15 -20.44 -0.05
CA GLY A 180 -21.16 -20.72 -1.48
C GLY A 180 -20.67 -22.12 -1.88
N ILE A 181 -20.15 -22.92 -0.93
CA ILE A 181 -19.64 -24.27 -1.22
C ILE A 181 -20.37 -25.33 -0.40
N SER A 182 -20.68 -26.44 -1.03
CA SER A 182 -21.25 -27.64 -0.36
C SER A 182 -20.16 -28.53 0.28
N SER A 183 -18.95 -28.56 -0.29
CA SER A 183 -17.87 -29.41 0.18
C SER A 183 -16.82 -28.64 0.97
N ARG A 184 -16.42 -29.17 2.14
CA ARG A 184 -15.33 -28.64 2.98
C ARG A 184 -14.08 -29.49 2.92
N LYS A 185 -13.91 -30.26 1.83
CA LYS A 185 -12.67 -30.98 1.59
C LYS A 185 -11.52 -29.98 1.43
N ARG A 186 -10.30 -30.41 1.79
CA ARG A 186 -9.07 -29.60 1.70
C ARG A 186 -8.87 -29.00 0.30
N GLU A 187 -9.12 -29.82 -0.73
CA GLU A 187 -8.92 -29.48 -2.16
C GLU A 187 -9.87 -28.35 -2.63
N VAL A 188 -11.00 -28.16 -1.96
CA VAL A 188 -11.98 -27.10 -2.27
C VAL A 188 -11.77 -25.87 -1.38
N LEU A 189 -11.76 -26.06 -0.06
CA LEU A 189 -11.77 -24.91 0.87
C LEU A 189 -10.42 -24.16 0.90
N MET A 190 -9.29 -24.87 0.84
CA MET A 190 -7.98 -24.20 1.00
C MET A 190 -7.55 -23.36 -0.19
N PRO A 191 -7.77 -23.71 -1.44
CA PRO A 191 -7.57 -22.81 -2.57
C PRO A 191 -8.41 -21.53 -2.46
N LEU A 192 -9.71 -21.65 -2.14
CA LEU A 192 -10.59 -20.48 -1.96
C LEU A 192 -10.16 -19.60 -0.79
N TYR A 193 -9.76 -20.19 0.34
CA TYR A 193 -9.18 -19.45 1.45
C TYR A 193 -7.93 -18.66 1.01
N ARG A 194 -7.01 -19.32 0.27
CA ARG A 194 -5.77 -18.70 -0.18
C ARG A 194 -6.00 -17.58 -1.19
N ALA A 195 -7.00 -17.72 -2.06
CA ALA A 195 -7.29 -16.76 -3.12
C ALA A 195 -8.17 -15.60 -2.65
N LEU A 196 -9.20 -15.85 -1.82
CA LEU A 196 -10.22 -14.87 -1.51
C LEU A 196 -10.11 -14.29 -0.09
N VAL A 197 -9.71 -15.11 0.89
CA VAL A 197 -9.73 -14.70 2.32
C VAL A 197 -8.37 -14.15 2.76
N ARG A 198 -7.29 -14.90 2.48
CA ARG A 198 -5.95 -14.57 2.95
C ARG A 198 -5.41 -13.24 2.41
N PRO A 199 -5.68 -12.80 1.18
CA PRO A 199 -5.22 -11.50 0.70
C PRO A 199 -5.65 -10.33 1.59
N HIS A 200 -6.85 -10.36 2.19
CA HIS A 200 -7.29 -9.35 3.14
C HIS A 200 -6.43 -9.29 4.42
N LEU A 201 -5.81 -10.40 4.80
CA LEU A 201 -4.94 -10.51 5.98
C LEU A 201 -3.48 -10.15 5.70
N GLU A 202 -3.09 -10.08 4.43
CA GLU A 202 -1.69 -9.92 4.00
C GLU A 202 -1.44 -8.67 3.13
N TYR A 203 -2.48 -7.99 2.65
CA TYR A 203 -2.34 -6.80 1.82
C TYR A 203 -1.58 -5.71 2.56
N CYS A 204 -0.49 -5.20 1.97
CA CYS A 204 0.35 -4.12 2.48
C CYS A 204 0.87 -4.33 3.93
N VAL A 205 1.04 -5.58 4.35
CA VAL A 205 1.36 -5.94 5.74
C VAL A 205 2.74 -5.45 6.19
N GLN A 206 3.64 -5.12 5.26
CA GLN A 206 4.92 -4.48 5.58
C GLN A 206 4.72 -3.16 6.31
N TYR A 207 3.70 -2.40 5.94
CA TYR A 207 3.37 -1.14 6.59
C TYR A 207 2.72 -1.34 7.96
N TRP A 208 1.70 -2.22 8.08
CA TRP A 208 0.87 -2.36 9.27
C TRP A 208 1.05 -3.68 10.03
N ARG A 209 2.17 -4.39 9.86
CA ARG A 209 2.42 -5.63 10.62
C ARG A 209 2.15 -5.45 12.11
N PRO A 210 1.23 -6.23 12.71
CA PRO A 210 0.93 -6.13 14.13
C PRO A 210 2.13 -6.57 14.99
N TYR A 211 2.31 -5.89 16.11
CA TYR A 211 3.31 -6.22 17.12
C TYR A 211 2.69 -6.47 18.51
N LEU A 212 1.44 -6.10 18.71
CA LEU A 212 0.69 -6.42 19.92
C LEU A 212 0.04 -7.78 19.77
N GLN A 213 0.16 -8.63 20.80
CA GLN A 213 -0.39 -9.99 20.77
C GLN A 213 -1.89 -10.02 20.46
N LYS A 214 -2.68 -9.09 21.03
CA LYS A 214 -4.10 -8.95 20.75
C LYS A 214 -4.41 -8.80 19.25
N ASP A 215 -3.60 -8.02 18.52
CA ASP A 215 -3.79 -7.74 17.10
C ASP A 215 -3.35 -8.95 16.24
N ILE A 216 -2.27 -9.62 16.65
CA ILE A 216 -1.83 -10.88 16.05
C ILE A 216 -2.94 -11.92 16.18
N ASP A 217 -3.51 -12.08 17.38
CA ASP A 217 -4.54 -13.08 17.67
C ASP A 217 -5.85 -12.83 16.90
N ILE A 218 -6.25 -11.57 16.72
CA ILE A 218 -7.45 -11.22 15.94
C ILE A 218 -7.30 -11.72 14.49
N LEU A 219 -6.16 -11.49 13.87
CA LEU A 219 -5.90 -11.93 12.51
C LEU A 219 -5.76 -13.45 12.42
N GLU A 220 -4.99 -14.05 13.33
CA GLU A 220 -4.77 -15.49 13.36
C GLU A 220 -6.08 -16.28 13.63
N ARG A 221 -7.03 -15.69 14.36
CA ARG A 221 -8.36 -16.28 14.62
C ARG A 221 -9.10 -16.59 13.32
N VAL A 222 -8.98 -15.77 12.29
CA VAL A 222 -9.60 -16.03 10.98
C VAL A 222 -9.01 -17.29 10.35
N GLN A 223 -7.68 -17.44 10.36
CA GLN A 223 -7.03 -18.64 9.82
C GLN A 223 -7.32 -19.88 10.67
N ARG A 224 -7.32 -19.75 12.00
CA ARG A 224 -7.73 -20.83 12.91
C ARG A 224 -9.14 -21.32 12.61
N ARG A 225 -10.09 -20.39 12.37
CA ARG A 225 -11.45 -20.72 11.96
C ARG A 225 -11.49 -21.44 10.62
N ALA A 226 -10.81 -20.91 9.59
CA ALA A 226 -10.78 -21.51 8.25
C ALA A 226 -10.21 -22.94 8.28
N THR A 227 -9.07 -23.15 8.95
CA THR A 227 -8.45 -24.49 9.05
C THR A 227 -9.28 -25.47 9.87
N LYS A 228 -10.05 -25.01 10.87
CA LYS A 228 -10.96 -25.85 11.66
C LYS A 228 -12.17 -26.34 10.86
N MET A 229 -12.56 -25.61 9.80
CA MET A 229 -13.67 -25.97 8.92
C MET A 229 -13.34 -27.07 7.90
N VAL A 230 -12.06 -27.37 7.71
CA VAL A 230 -11.64 -28.46 6.81
C VAL A 230 -12.09 -29.80 7.38
N TYR A 231 -12.68 -30.63 6.52
CA TYR A 231 -13.16 -31.96 6.92
C TYR A 231 -12.02 -32.82 7.54
N GLY A 232 -12.32 -33.45 8.66
CA GLY A 232 -11.37 -34.28 9.41
C GLY A 232 -10.38 -33.52 10.29
N LEU A 233 -10.36 -32.16 10.28
CA LEU A 233 -9.39 -31.38 11.05
C LEU A 233 -9.97 -30.66 12.28
N LYS A 234 -11.29 -30.78 12.54
CA LYS A 234 -12.01 -30.03 13.58
C LYS A 234 -11.40 -30.24 14.98
N GLU A 235 -11.07 -31.47 15.33
CA GLU A 235 -10.60 -31.85 16.68
C GLU A 235 -9.05 -31.71 16.85
N LYS A 236 -8.32 -31.49 15.76
CA LYS A 236 -6.87 -31.35 15.81
C LYS A 236 -6.46 -30.00 16.38
N ARG A 237 -5.31 -29.94 17.07
CA ARG A 237 -4.69 -28.69 17.53
C ARG A 237 -4.31 -27.80 16.33
N TYR A 238 -4.24 -26.50 16.54
CA TYR A 238 -4.00 -25.56 15.44
C TYR A 238 -2.69 -25.83 14.69
N GLN A 239 -1.60 -26.13 15.42
CA GLN A 239 -0.32 -26.43 14.80
C GLN A 239 -0.36 -27.71 13.97
N GLU A 240 -1.04 -28.74 14.43
CA GLU A 240 -1.27 -29.99 13.68
C GLU A 240 -2.04 -29.73 12.40
N ARG A 241 -3.10 -28.91 12.46
CA ARG A 241 -3.85 -28.49 11.25
C ARG A 241 -2.98 -27.77 10.25
N LEU A 242 -2.09 -26.88 10.70
CA LEU A 242 -1.16 -26.18 9.81
C LEU A 242 -0.18 -27.16 9.13
N ASN A 243 0.34 -28.12 9.87
CA ASN A 243 1.22 -29.15 9.33
C ASN A 243 0.51 -30.01 8.29
N ASP A 244 -0.69 -30.52 8.62
CA ASP A 244 -1.50 -31.32 7.67
C ASP A 244 -1.85 -30.59 6.39
N LEU A 245 -2.08 -29.27 6.49
CA LEU A 245 -2.43 -28.41 5.36
C LEU A 245 -1.21 -27.83 4.63
N ASN A 246 -0.01 -28.13 5.11
CA ASN A 246 1.24 -27.53 4.64
C ASN A 246 1.15 -26.00 4.61
N MET A 247 0.81 -25.41 5.75
CA MET A 247 0.59 -23.97 5.91
C MET A 247 1.45 -23.41 7.06
N TYR A 248 1.91 -22.19 6.89
CA TYR A 248 2.48 -21.40 7.98
C TYR A 248 1.39 -20.61 8.72
N SER A 249 1.64 -20.27 9.99
CA SER A 249 0.87 -19.24 10.67
C SER A 249 1.01 -17.91 9.93
N LEU A 250 0.03 -17.00 10.10
CA LEU A 250 0.10 -15.68 9.47
C LEU A 250 1.31 -14.87 10.00
N GLU A 251 1.70 -15.09 11.24
CA GLU A 251 2.89 -14.47 11.82
C GLU A 251 4.19 -14.93 11.12
N LYS A 252 4.39 -16.26 10.96
CA LYS A 252 5.54 -16.81 10.21
C LYS A 252 5.54 -16.32 8.74
N ARG A 253 4.37 -16.21 8.13
CA ARG A 253 4.25 -15.68 6.76
C ARG A 253 4.64 -14.22 6.65
N ARG A 254 4.23 -13.38 7.62
CA ARG A 254 4.63 -11.96 7.67
C ARG A 254 6.14 -11.81 7.87
N ASP A 255 6.73 -12.62 8.74
CA ASP A 255 8.17 -12.64 8.92
C ASP A 255 8.91 -12.98 7.63
N ARG A 256 8.44 -14.02 6.93
CA ARG A 256 8.97 -14.39 5.61
C ARG A 256 8.78 -13.27 4.58
N GLY A 257 7.62 -12.65 4.55
CA GLY A 257 7.32 -11.54 3.65
C GLY A 257 8.24 -10.34 3.87
N ASP A 258 8.48 -9.97 5.12
CA ASP A 258 9.41 -8.90 5.46
C ASP A 258 10.84 -9.17 4.94
N LYS A 259 11.34 -10.42 5.06
CA LYS A 259 12.67 -10.78 4.53
C LYS A 259 12.71 -10.69 2.99
N ILE A 260 11.67 -11.17 2.32
CA ILE A 260 11.56 -11.08 0.85
C ILE A 260 11.55 -9.62 0.39
N GLU A 261 10.78 -8.76 1.05
CA GLU A 261 10.76 -7.34 0.70
C GLU A 261 12.09 -6.66 1.00
N THR A 262 12.72 -6.97 2.13
CA THR A 262 14.07 -6.45 2.45
C THR A 262 15.08 -6.86 1.37
N PHE A 263 15.04 -8.13 0.92
CA PHE A 263 15.88 -8.62 -0.17
C PHE A 263 15.67 -7.81 -1.46
N LYS A 264 14.42 -7.52 -1.82
CA LYS A 264 14.11 -6.76 -3.04
C LYS A 264 14.67 -5.33 -2.98
N TYR A 265 14.57 -4.65 -1.83
CA TYR A 265 15.17 -3.33 -1.63
C TYR A 265 16.69 -3.38 -1.68
N VAL A 266 17.30 -4.30 -0.96
CA VAL A 266 18.75 -4.42 -0.86
C VAL A 266 19.40 -4.80 -2.21
N LYS A 267 18.72 -5.60 -3.03
CA LYS A 267 19.20 -5.99 -4.37
C LYS A 267 18.80 -4.99 -5.47
N GLY A 268 18.13 -3.89 -5.15
CA GLY A 268 17.74 -2.87 -6.13
C GLY A 268 16.63 -3.32 -7.09
N ILE A 269 15.88 -4.37 -6.75
CA ILE A 269 14.72 -4.82 -7.54
C ILE A 269 13.61 -3.77 -7.47
N HIS A 270 13.41 -3.18 -6.30
CA HIS A 270 12.63 -1.97 -6.16
C HIS A 270 13.49 -0.76 -6.55
N LYS A 271 13.07 -0.07 -7.61
CA LYS A 271 13.73 1.15 -8.09
C LYS A 271 13.39 2.31 -7.17
N VAL A 272 14.12 2.44 -6.07
CA VAL A 272 14.02 3.56 -5.12
C VAL A 272 15.39 4.21 -4.99
N GLU A 273 15.43 5.48 -4.61
CA GLU A 273 16.66 6.18 -4.33
C GLU A 273 17.47 5.45 -3.24
N GLU A 274 18.78 5.26 -3.49
CA GLU A 274 19.64 4.54 -2.55
C GLU A 274 19.68 5.25 -1.20
N GLY A 275 19.51 4.48 -0.12
CA GLY A 275 19.47 5.02 1.24
C GLY A 275 18.13 5.62 1.68
N SER A 276 17.12 5.74 0.79
CA SER A 276 15.81 6.30 1.14
C SER A 276 15.03 5.39 2.09
N ILE A 277 15.11 4.07 1.94
CA ILE A 277 14.41 3.07 2.77
C ILE A 277 15.37 2.42 3.76
N PHE A 278 16.51 1.92 3.29
CA PHE A 278 17.54 1.29 4.10
C PHE A 278 18.89 1.89 3.84
N LYS A 279 19.66 2.13 4.91
CA LYS A 279 21.08 2.50 4.82
C LYS A 279 21.92 1.26 4.97
N ARG A 280 22.92 1.09 4.09
CA ARG A 280 23.89 0.02 4.18
C ARG A 280 24.96 0.37 5.22
N LYS A 281 25.34 -0.61 6.04
CA LYS A 281 26.42 -0.44 6.99
C LYS A 281 27.74 -0.44 6.24
N GLN A 282 28.41 0.70 6.23
CA GLN A 282 29.75 0.85 5.63
C GLN A 282 30.81 0.26 6.56
N ASN A 283 31.86 -0.35 5.98
CA ASN A 283 33.07 -0.82 6.68
C ASN A 283 32.85 -1.72 7.90
N SER A 284 31.95 -2.69 7.79
CA SER A 284 31.76 -3.68 8.85
C SER A 284 32.93 -4.68 8.87
N LYS A 285 33.88 -4.50 9.80
CA LYS A 285 34.94 -5.49 10.12
C LYS A 285 34.42 -6.72 10.85
N THR A 286 33.09 -6.82 11.11
CA THR A 286 32.48 -7.89 11.88
C THR A 286 32.06 -9.04 10.97
N ARG A 287 32.09 -10.29 11.51
CA ARG A 287 31.65 -11.52 10.80
C ARG A 287 30.21 -11.37 10.27
N GLY A 288 29.93 -11.89 9.08
CA GLY A 288 28.61 -11.92 8.41
C GLY A 288 28.65 -11.46 6.97
N HIS A 289 27.48 -11.34 6.34
CA HIS A 289 27.36 -10.98 4.93
C HIS A 289 27.65 -9.48 4.66
N SER A 290 28.00 -9.16 3.42
CA SER A 290 28.37 -7.80 2.97
C SER A 290 27.21 -6.83 2.89
N LEU A 291 25.95 -7.31 2.80
CA LEU A 291 24.71 -6.52 2.61
C LEU A 291 24.01 -6.19 3.93
N ARG A 292 24.78 -5.86 4.96
CA ARG A 292 24.24 -5.47 6.27
C ARG A 292 23.59 -4.12 6.24
N LEU A 293 22.50 -3.98 7.00
CA LEU A 293 21.75 -2.74 7.16
C LEU A 293 22.14 -2.03 8.46
N GLU A 294 22.10 -0.71 8.42
CA GLU A 294 22.31 0.14 9.58
C GLU A 294 20.96 0.35 10.31
N GLY A 295 20.91 -0.01 11.59
CA GLY A 295 19.76 0.29 12.45
C GLY A 295 19.81 1.74 12.93
N GLN A 296 18.65 2.39 12.96
CA GLN A 296 18.52 3.74 13.48
C GLN A 296 18.20 3.71 14.99
N ARG A 297 18.66 4.73 15.72
CA ARG A 297 18.24 4.91 17.11
C ARG A 297 16.78 5.40 17.15
N PHE A 298 15.97 4.77 17.98
CA PHE A 298 14.56 5.14 18.15
C PHE A 298 14.22 5.36 19.63
N LYS A 299 13.35 6.36 19.89
CA LYS A 299 12.81 6.65 21.22
C LYS A 299 11.40 6.10 21.43
N SER A 300 10.74 5.68 20.37
CA SER A 300 9.34 5.23 20.37
C SER A 300 9.24 3.74 20.04
N ASN A 301 8.43 3.01 20.82
CA ASN A 301 8.09 1.61 20.50
C ASN A 301 7.42 1.46 19.14
N ILE A 302 6.67 2.46 18.68
CA ILE A 302 6.06 2.43 17.35
C ILE A 302 7.14 2.40 16.28
N ARG A 303 8.17 3.26 16.39
CA ARG A 303 9.29 3.28 15.42
C ARG A 303 10.05 1.96 15.41
N LYS A 304 10.25 1.32 16.56
CA LYS A 304 10.88 -0.02 16.67
C LYS A 304 10.22 -1.06 15.76
N HIS A 305 8.89 -0.98 15.63
CA HIS A 305 8.10 -1.96 14.88
C HIS A 305 7.83 -1.56 13.42
N TYR A 306 8.34 -0.41 12.96
CA TYR A 306 8.29 -0.07 11.54
C TYR A 306 9.15 -1.02 10.72
N PHE A 307 8.73 -1.26 9.48
CA PHE A 307 9.40 -2.17 8.55
C PHE A 307 10.91 -1.91 8.47
N THR A 308 11.31 -0.64 8.34
CA THR A 308 12.71 -0.24 8.19
C THR A 308 13.58 -0.48 9.43
N GLU A 309 12.98 -0.74 10.59
CA GLU A 309 13.72 -1.03 11.83
C GLU A 309 13.59 -2.49 12.24
N ARG A 310 12.36 -3.02 12.28
CA ARG A 310 12.11 -4.38 12.77
C ARG A 310 12.83 -5.48 11.99
N VAL A 311 13.18 -5.21 10.72
CA VAL A 311 13.84 -6.20 9.87
C VAL A 311 15.36 -6.21 10.02
N VAL A 312 15.98 -5.12 10.51
CA VAL A 312 17.44 -4.93 10.48
C VAL A 312 18.20 -6.04 11.19
N ASP A 313 17.90 -6.30 12.45
CA ASP A 313 18.61 -7.31 13.23
C ASP A 313 18.45 -8.70 12.62
N THR A 314 17.21 -9.03 12.25
CA THR A 314 16.88 -10.33 11.67
C THR A 314 17.46 -10.51 10.26
N TRP A 315 17.61 -9.43 9.49
CA TRP A 315 18.32 -9.43 8.21
C TRP A 315 19.81 -9.61 8.39
N ASN A 316 20.41 -8.86 9.31
CA ASN A 316 21.85 -8.88 9.58
C ASN A 316 22.34 -10.22 10.15
N SER A 317 21.43 -11.03 10.73
CA SER A 317 21.73 -12.36 11.24
C SER A 317 21.61 -13.49 10.20
N LEU A 318 21.19 -13.18 8.97
CA LEU A 318 21.05 -14.19 7.92
C LEU A 318 22.41 -14.74 7.48
N PRO A 319 22.48 -16.04 7.13
CA PRO A 319 23.66 -16.61 6.49
C PRO A 319 23.97 -15.95 5.13
N VAL A 320 25.24 -15.95 4.77
CA VAL A 320 25.74 -15.40 3.50
C VAL A 320 25.02 -16.02 2.32
N GLU A 321 24.85 -17.36 2.34
CA GLU A 321 24.24 -18.14 1.26
C GLU A 321 22.77 -17.73 0.97
N VAL A 322 22.07 -17.26 2.01
CA VAL A 322 20.70 -16.78 1.86
C VAL A 322 20.67 -15.38 1.23
N VAL A 323 21.55 -14.49 1.71
CA VAL A 323 21.54 -13.07 1.32
C VAL A 323 22.17 -12.87 -0.06
N GLU A 324 23.13 -13.70 -0.46
CA GLU A 324 23.80 -13.62 -1.76
C GLU A 324 23.02 -14.21 -2.93
N ALA A 325 21.85 -14.77 -2.70
CA ALA A 325 20.96 -15.21 -3.76
C ALA A 325 20.83 -14.16 -4.87
N LYS A 326 20.80 -14.59 -6.13
CA LYS A 326 20.75 -13.71 -7.30
C LYS A 326 19.32 -13.30 -7.66
N ALA A 327 18.35 -14.16 -7.37
CA ALA A 327 16.95 -13.96 -7.70
C ALA A 327 16.03 -14.14 -6.47
N VAL A 328 14.84 -13.53 -6.51
CA VAL A 328 13.84 -13.65 -5.45
C VAL A 328 13.45 -15.12 -5.19
N ILE A 329 13.41 -15.93 -6.24
CA ILE A 329 13.04 -17.34 -6.12
C ILE A 329 14.11 -18.14 -5.36
N GLU A 330 15.38 -17.90 -5.67
CA GLU A 330 16.53 -18.50 -4.97
C GLU A 330 16.57 -18.09 -3.49
N PHE A 331 16.36 -16.79 -3.22
CA PHE A 331 16.26 -16.29 -1.87
C PHE A 331 15.15 -17.00 -1.06
N LYS A 332 13.96 -17.15 -1.65
CA LYS A 332 12.84 -17.88 -1.02
C LYS A 332 13.22 -19.31 -0.67
N GLN A 333 13.85 -20.02 -1.60
CA GLN A 333 14.28 -21.41 -1.40
C GLN A 333 15.39 -21.53 -0.35
N ALA A 334 16.38 -20.65 -0.38
CA ALA A 334 17.46 -20.61 0.59
C ALA A 334 16.94 -20.28 2.00
N TRP A 335 16.04 -19.30 2.10
CA TRP A 335 15.37 -18.96 3.35
C TRP A 335 14.55 -20.12 3.92
N ASP A 336 13.73 -20.77 3.10
CA ASP A 336 12.87 -21.87 3.53
C ASP A 336 13.72 -23.05 4.04
N ARG A 337 14.85 -23.39 3.36
CA ARG A 337 15.83 -24.39 3.82
C ARG A 337 16.46 -24.00 5.17
N HIS A 338 16.93 -22.73 5.29
CA HIS A 338 17.54 -22.24 6.52
C HIS A 338 16.58 -22.34 7.71
N LYS A 339 15.30 -22.01 7.54
CA LYS A 339 14.28 -22.12 8.58
C LYS A 339 13.94 -23.56 8.95
N THR A 340 14.00 -24.49 8.02
CA THR A 340 13.76 -25.91 8.29
C THR A 340 14.88 -26.51 9.19
N ILE A 341 16.10 -26.00 9.07
CA ILE A 341 17.24 -26.41 9.89
C ILE A 341 17.13 -25.87 11.34
N LEU A 342 16.45 -24.72 11.54
CA LEU A 342 16.32 -24.06 12.84
C LEU A 342 15.05 -24.45 13.63
N ASN A 343 14.10 -25.17 13.02
CA ASN A 343 12.90 -25.71 13.67
C ASN A 343 13.05 -27.21 13.91
#